data_3514b868a97f78bb746594079642fc5b
#
_entry.id   3514b868a97f78bb746594079642fc5b
#
_cell.length_a   1.000
_cell.length_b   1.000
_cell.length_c   1.000
_cell.angle_alpha   90.00
_cell.angle_beta   90.00
_cell.angle_gamma   90.00
#
_symmetry.space_group_name_H-M   'P 1'
#
loop_
_entity.id
_entity.type
_entity.pdbx_description
1 polymer ?
#
loop_
_entity_poly.entity_id
_entity_poly.type
_entity_poly.pdbx_seq_one_letter_code
_entity_poly.pdbx_strand_id
1 'polypeptide(L)'
;MGRATVRHLKWFVPTLIAITVAFGFFYTTAGAASNYQVEIDKTNNKLHLYKNGELKQTYPVATGRTEELTPEGTFTMVVKINKPGWKNIPGGDPNNPLGEKWLGLSVNGDNGRTYGIHGTNKPESIGTHASSGCVRMKKEDLIELYNTIPEGTPVWIHKGASTGKWSGDPSFAVQPTQGKVKVTVNLANVRTGPSIGAFIIQQEKTGVILELTGFVKDWYQVKLENGKIGYIHNSTVTKVSGQTGNSPVASFTPKSGTIVTTESVVNIRSTPSLSAPIVQKVQQGTKITLTGENKDWFRVQLTTGYTAYVHKSVAKLATPSTPAQPQMVTVTVNLANIRNAPSQKATIIMRVAKGTKLEKTGTNGEWFIVKLKDGRTGFIHNSVAQ
;
A
#
# COMPACT_ATOMS: atom_id res chain seq x y z
N MET A 1 -40.05 -56.75 78.01
CA MET A 1 -38.94 -57.06 77.13
C MET A 1 -39.28 -56.54 75.75
N GLY A 2 -38.95 -55.31 75.41
CA GLY A 2 -39.28 -54.64 74.14
C GLY A 2 -38.01 -54.32 73.37
N ARG A 3 -37.85 -54.87 72.21
CA ARG A 3 -36.76 -54.57 71.31
C ARG A 3 -37.07 -53.28 70.50
N ALA A 4 -36.25 -52.25 70.66
CA ALA A 4 -36.29 -51.05 69.85
C ALA A 4 -35.65 -51.29 68.47
N THR A 5 -36.42 -50.97 67.44
CA THR A 5 -35.98 -51.06 66.03
C THR A 5 -35.46 -49.73 65.62
N VAL A 6 -34.18 -49.58 65.33
CA VAL A 6 -33.54 -48.37 64.81
C VAL A 6 -33.80 -48.30 63.30
N ARG A 7 -34.53 -47.28 62.84
CA ARG A 7 -34.74 -46.94 61.43
C ARG A 7 -33.57 -46.10 60.93
N HIS A 8 -32.78 -46.66 60.02
CA HIS A 8 -31.75 -45.90 59.27
C HIS A 8 -32.41 -45.00 58.22
N LEU A 9 -32.33 -43.70 58.42
CA LEU A 9 -32.71 -42.67 57.43
C LEU A 9 -31.61 -42.55 56.35
N LYS A 10 -31.88 -43.04 55.15
CA LYS A 10 -30.97 -42.88 53.96
C LYS A 10 -31.11 -41.45 53.44
N TRP A 11 -30.09 -40.66 53.60
CA TRP A 11 -29.95 -39.37 52.93
C TRP A 11 -29.69 -39.58 51.45
N PHE A 12 -30.61 -39.15 50.59
CA PHE A 12 -30.40 -39.01 49.17
C PHE A 12 -29.65 -37.71 48.91
N VAL A 13 -28.39 -37.77 48.46
CA VAL A 13 -27.66 -36.65 47.94
C VAL A 13 -27.98 -36.55 46.44
N PRO A 14 -28.58 -35.48 45.91
CA PRO A 14 -28.76 -35.34 44.48
C PRO A 14 -27.42 -34.99 43.86
N THR A 15 -26.87 -35.89 43.07
CA THR A 15 -25.71 -35.63 42.20
C THR A 15 -26.14 -34.65 41.14
N LEU A 16 -25.71 -33.38 41.24
CA LEU A 16 -25.89 -32.36 40.24
C LEU A 16 -24.91 -32.68 39.08
N ILE A 17 -25.43 -33.28 38.01
CA ILE A 17 -24.65 -33.44 36.77
C ILE A 17 -24.59 -32.07 36.10
N ALA A 18 -23.45 -31.37 36.23
CA ALA A 18 -23.16 -30.18 35.48
C ALA A 18 -22.86 -30.60 34.03
N ILE A 19 -23.84 -30.42 33.14
CA ILE A 19 -23.64 -30.53 31.69
C ILE A 19 -22.87 -29.27 31.26
N THR A 20 -21.55 -29.39 31.17
CA THR A 20 -20.72 -28.38 30.46
C THR A 20 -20.99 -28.50 28.98
N VAL A 21 -21.90 -27.65 28.48
CA VAL A 21 -22.03 -27.40 27.05
C VAL A 21 -20.74 -26.70 26.60
N ALA A 22 -19.79 -27.47 26.09
CA ALA A 22 -18.66 -26.92 25.39
C ALA A 22 -19.19 -26.25 24.12
N PHE A 23 -19.39 -24.93 24.17
CA PHE A 23 -19.50 -24.13 22.96
C PHE A 23 -18.16 -24.24 22.22
N GLY A 24 -18.06 -25.20 21.33
CA GLY A 24 -17.01 -25.22 20.32
C GLY A 24 -17.16 -23.95 19.48
N PHE A 25 -16.34 -22.95 19.76
CA PHE A 25 -16.13 -21.87 18.82
C PHE A 25 -15.49 -22.50 17.59
N PHE A 26 -16.31 -22.84 16.60
CA PHE A 26 -15.83 -23.03 15.25
C PHE A 26 -15.31 -21.68 14.79
N TYR A 27 -14.00 -21.47 14.96
CA TYR A 27 -13.30 -20.45 14.22
C TYR A 27 -13.41 -20.86 12.76
N THR A 28 -14.41 -20.34 12.05
CA THR A 28 -14.36 -20.32 10.60
C THR A 28 -13.15 -19.48 10.27
N THR A 29 -12.08 -20.11 9.86
CA THR A 29 -10.93 -19.43 9.26
C THR A 29 -11.48 -18.64 8.08
N ALA A 30 -11.66 -17.34 8.27
CA ALA A 30 -11.84 -16.40 7.18
C ALA A 30 -10.76 -16.76 6.17
N GLY A 31 -11.14 -16.98 4.91
CA GLY A 31 -10.25 -17.51 3.89
C GLY A 31 -8.91 -16.81 3.95
N ALA A 32 -7.89 -17.50 4.44
CA ALA A 32 -6.56 -16.96 4.57
C ALA A 32 -6.14 -16.50 3.18
N ALA A 33 -5.74 -15.24 3.04
CA ALA A 33 -5.05 -14.76 1.87
C ALA A 33 -4.00 -15.83 1.54
N SER A 34 -4.02 -16.36 0.31
CA SER A 34 -3.13 -17.46 -0.03
C SER A 34 -1.69 -16.98 0.14
N ASN A 35 -1.01 -17.47 1.15
CA ASN A 35 0.37 -17.10 1.48
C ASN A 35 1.36 -17.86 0.58
N TYR A 36 1.06 -17.96 -0.72
CA TYR A 36 2.00 -18.47 -1.70
C TYR A 36 3.03 -17.39 -2.05
N GLN A 37 4.25 -17.83 -2.26
CA GLN A 37 5.39 -17.01 -2.66
C GLN A 37 6.22 -17.82 -3.63
N VAL A 38 6.80 -17.17 -4.63
CA VAL A 38 7.65 -17.79 -5.62
C VAL A 38 9.03 -17.16 -5.56
N GLU A 39 10.07 -17.96 -5.54
CA GLU A 39 11.47 -17.56 -5.70
C GLU A 39 12.01 -18.12 -7.02
N ILE A 40 12.74 -17.31 -7.76
CA ILE A 40 13.46 -17.73 -8.96
C ILE A 40 14.94 -17.49 -8.75
N ASP A 41 15.64 -18.59 -8.52
CA ASP A 41 17.10 -18.67 -8.43
C ASP A 41 17.66 -18.74 -9.85
N LYS A 42 18.16 -17.60 -10.33
CA LYS A 42 18.76 -17.50 -11.67
C LYS A 42 20.05 -18.30 -11.80
N THR A 43 20.81 -18.42 -10.71
CA THR A 43 22.11 -19.10 -10.73
C THR A 43 21.97 -20.58 -11.03
N ASN A 44 20.99 -21.23 -10.42
CA ASN A 44 20.75 -22.68 -10.55
C ASN A 44 19.60 -23.03 -11.50
N ASN A 45 18.95 -22.01 -12.12
CA ASN A 45 17.79 -22.17 -12.99
C ASN A 45 16.68 -22.99 -12.30
N LYS A 46 16.30 -22.54 -11.09
CA LYS A 46 15.26 -23.19 -10.28
C LYS A 46 14.17 -22.19 -9.89
N LEU A 47 12.94 -22.67 -9.85
CA LEU A 47 11.81 -21.99 -9.24
C LEU A 47 11.42 -22.74 -7.97
N HIS A 48 11.33 -22.03 -6.86
CA HIS A 48 10.91 -22.55 -5.56
C HIS A 48 9.53 -21.96 -5.21
N LEU A 49 8.59 -22.85 -4.91
CA LEU A 49 7.25 -22.50 -4.45
C LEU A 49 7.18 -22.61 -2.93
N TYR A 50 6.81 -21.54 -2.28
CA TYR A 50 6.58 -21.49 -0.83
C TYR A 50 5.09 -21.33 -0.53
N LYS A 51 4.67 -21.87 0.62
CA LYS A 51 3.37 -21.63 1.23
C LYS A 51 3.55 -21.39 2.72
N ASN A 52 3.08 -20.24 3.22
CA ASN A 52 3.28 -19.80 4.61
C ASN A 52 4.77 -19.77 5.02
N GLY A 53 5.65 -19.38 4.10
CA GLY A 53 7.10 -19.33 4.32
C GLY A 53 7.84 -20.65 4.23
N GLU A 54 7.14 -21.79 4.09
CA GLU A 54 7.72 -23.12 3.95
C GLU A 54 7.87 -23.51 2.49
N LEU A 55 9.03 -24.03 2.11
CA LEU A 55 9.28 -24.59 0.78
C LEU A 55 8.37 -25.80 0.54
N LYS A 56 7.57 -25.76 -0.52
CA LYS A 56 6.64 -26.83 -0.91
C LYS A 56 7.11 -27.61 -2.11
N GLN A 57 7.67 -26.91 -3.12
CA GLN A 57 8.07 -27.56 -4.36
C GLN A 57 9.22 -26.79 -5.01
N THR A 58 10.04 -27.49 -5.78
CA THR A 58 11.12 -26.93 -6.60
C THR A 58 11.00 -27.47 -8.01
N TYR A 59 11.04 -26.55 -8.99
CA TYR A 59 10.94 -26.87 -10.40
C TYR A 59 12.19 -26.41 -11.15
N PRO A 60 12.70 -27.20 -12.10
CA PRO A 60 13.72 -26.72 -13.03
C PRO A 60 13.08 -25.71 -14.00
N VAL A 61 13.78 -24.62 -14.30
CA VAL A 61 13.31 -23.56 -15.21
C VAL A 61 14.41 -23.16 -16.19
N ALA A 62 14.07 -22.39 -17.24
CA ALA A 62 15.07 -21.68 -17.99
C ALA A 62 14.92 -20.18 -17.75
N THR A 63 16.04 -19.48 -17.59
CA THR A 63 16.10 -18.04 -17.41
C THR A 63 16.79 -17.35 -18.61
N GLY A 64 16.99 -16.04 -18.53
CA GLY A 64 17.65 -15.26 -19.58
C GLY A 64 19.02 -15.79 -19.98
N ARG A 65 19.33 -15.79 -21.29
CA ARG A 65 20.64 -16.21 -21.81
C ARG A 65 21.79 -15.30 -21.38
N THR A 66 21.50 -14.10 -20.89
CA THR A 66 22.44 -13.26 -20.14
C THR A 66 21.81 -12.87 -18.81
N GLU A 67 22.63 -12.44 -17.85
CA GLU A 67 22.17 -12.12 -16.49
C GLU A 67 21.13 -10.99 -16.45
N GLU A 68 21.25 -10.01 -17.33
CA GLU A 68 20.41 -8.81 -17.33
C GLU A 68 19.02 -9.05 -17.94
N LEU A 69 18.85 -10.07 -18.76
CA LEU A 69 17.60 -10.30 -19.48
C LEU A 69 16.43 -10.68 -18.56
N THR A 70 16.66 -11.50 -17.54
CA THR A 70 15.65 -11.78 -16.52
C THR A 70 15.83 -10.77 -15.37
N PRO A 71 14.88 -9.85 -15.17
CA PRO A 71 15.02 -8.78 -14.19
C PRO A 71 15.09 -9.32 -12.77
N GLU A 72 15.93 -8.72 -11.92
CA GLU A 72 16.03 -9.02 -10.50
C GLU A 72 15.13 -8.09 -9.69
N GLY A 73 14.61 -8.60 -8.58
CA GLY A 73 13.72 -7.86 -7.69
C GLY A 73 12.53 -8.70 -7.22
N THR A 74 11.63 -8.06 -6.50
CA THR A 74 10.35 -8.66 -6.14
C THR A 74 9.25 -8.04 -6.98
N PHE A 75 8.45 -8.89 -7.60
CA PHE A 75 7.38 -8.52 -8.51
C PHE A 75 6.07 -9.14 -8.06
N THR A 76 4.94 -8.61 -8.53
CA THR A 76 3.63 -9.24 -8.34
C THR A 76 3.24 -9.99 -9.61
N MET A 77 2.81 -11.24 -9.48
CA MET A 77 2.15 -11.98 -10.56
C MET A 77 0.73 -11.43 -10.71
N VAL A 78 0.48 -10.68 -11.78
CA VAL A 78 -0.72 -9.84 -11.92
C VAL A 78 -1.74 -10.38 -12.92
N VAL A 79 -1.37 -11.38 -13.72
CA VAL A 79 -2.28 -11.94 -14.72
C VAL A 79 -1.97 -13.41 -15.01
N LYS A 80 -3.02 -14.20 -15.16
CA LYS A 80 -2.98 -15.61 -15.56
C LYS A 80 -3.71 -15.78 -16.87
N ILE A 81 -3.02 -16.32 -17.90
CA ILE A 81 -3.63 -16.55 -19.21
C ILE A 81 -3.57 -18.02 -19.57
N ASN A 82 -4.70 -18.58 -19.89
CA ASN A 82 -4.81 -19.91 -20.47
C ASN A 82 -4.64 -19.83 -21.99
N LYS A 83 -3.76 -20.66 -22.52
CA LYS A 83 -3.44 -20.70 -23.96
C LYS A 83 -3.12 -19.32 -24.54
N PRO A 84 -2.01 -18.66 -24.05
CA PRO A 84 -1.61 -17.36 -24.59
C PRO A 84 -1.25 -17.46 -26.07
N GLY A 85 -1.68 -16.50 -26.89
CA GLY A 85 -1.19 -16.37 -28.26
C GLY A 85 0.20 -15.72 -28.30
N TRP A 86 0.98 -15.97 -29.33
CA TRP A 86 2.30 -15.35 -29.56
C TRP A 86 2.41 -14.84 -30.99
N LYS A 87 2.46 -13.52 -31.19
CA LYS A 87 2.44 -12.89 -32.53
C LYS A 87 1.25 -13.45 -33.35
N ASN A 88 1.51 -14.11 -34.46
CA ASN A 88 0.51 -14.72 -35.32
C ASN A 88 0.25 -16.21 -35.01
N ILE A 89 0.87 -16.75 -33.95
CA ILE A 89 0.67 -18.14 -33.54
C ILE A 89 -0.43 -18.19 -32.49
N PRO A 90 -1.53 -18.90 -32.73
CA PRO A 90 -2.65 -18.99 -31.78
C PRO A 90 -2.26 -19.73 -30.51
N GLY A 91 -3.01 -19.48 -29.44
CA GLY A 91 -2.86 -20.19 -28.16
C GLY A 91 -3.23 -21.67 -28.29
N GLY A 92 -2.37 -22.54 -27.78
CA GLY A 92 -2.53 -23.99 -27.88
C GLY A 92 -1.88 -24.64 -29.10
N ASP A 93 -1.31 -23.84 -30.01
CA ASP A 93 -0.51 -24.38 -31.11
C ASP A 93 0.80 -24.98 -30.57
N PRO A 94 1.19 -26.19 -30.98
CA PRO A 94 2.45 -26.83 -30.55
C PRO A 94 3.72 -25.99 -30.85
N ASN A 95 3.67 -25.16 -31.88
CA ASN A 95 4.78 -24.27 -32.26
C ASN A 95 4.83 -22.98 -31.42
N ASN A 96 3.82 -22.74 -30.57
CA ASN A 96 3.78 -21.55 -29.76
C ASN A 96 4.87 -21.60 -28.66
N PRO A 97 5.84 -20.66 -28.67
CA PRO A 97 6.94 -20.69 -27.71
C PRO A 97 6.51 -20.37 -26.26
N LEU A 98 5.28 -19.85 -26.05
CA LEU A 98 4.77 -19.60 -24.71
C LEU A 98 4.11 -20.83 -24.07
N GLY A 99 3.81 -21.89 -24.86
CA GLY A 99 3.16 -23.09 -24.36
C GLY A 99 1.71 -22.82 -23.91
N GLU A 100 1.26 -23.59 -22.90
CA GLU A 100 -0.16 -23.68 -22.50
C GLU A 100 -0.60 -22.57 -21.54
N LYS A 101 0.29 -21.97 -20.78
CA LYS A 101 -0.03 -21.02 -19.70
C LYS A 101 0.96 -19.86 -19.67
N TRP A 102 0.47 -18.73 -19.18
CA TRP A 102 1.24 -17.53 -18.89
C TRP A 102 0.90 -17.01 -17.50
N LEU A 103 1.90 -16.79 -16.67
CA LEU A 103 1.85 -16.12 -15.39
C LEU A 103 2.62 -14.81 -15.52
N GLY A 104 1.92 -13.71 -15.75
CA GLY A 104 2.54 -12.43 -16.07
C GLY A 104 2.97 -11.66 -14.83
N LEU A 105 4.19 -11.16 -14.84
CA LEU A 105 4.81 -10.39 -13.75
C LEU A 105 4.74 -8.91 -14.05
N SER A 106 4.31 -8.10 -13.08
CA SER A 106 4.35 -6.64 -13.17
C SER A 106 5.78 -6.14 -12.91
N VAL A 107 6.51 -5.94 -13.98
CA VAL A 107 7.85 -5.34 -13.94
C VAL A 107 7.70 -3.86 -14.24
N ASN A 108 8.26 -2.98 -13.37
CA ASN A 108 8.12 -1.52 -13.47
C ASN A 108 6.64 -1.04 -13.49
N GLY A 109 5.73 -1.81 -12.87
CA GLY A 109 4.32 -1.43 -12.79
C GLY A 109 3.50 -1.75 -14.04
N ASP A 110 4.03 -2.55 -14.98
CA ASP A 110 3.31 -2.96 -16.18
C ASP A 110 2.18 -3.97 -15.89
N ASN A 111 1.42 -4.33 -16.91
CA ASN A 111 0.24 -5.21 -16.79
C ASN A 111 0.57 -6.70 -16.92
N GLY A 112 1.84 -7.10 -16.76
CA GLY A 112 2.27 -8.50 -16.82
C GLY A 112 2.26 -9.09 -18.23
N ARG A 113 2.51 -8.28 -19.26
CA ARG A 113 2.55 -8.74 -20.66
C ARG A 113 3.96 -8.80 -21.22
N THR A 114 4.92 -8.22 -20.55
CA THR A 114 6.33 -8.15 -21.00
C THR A 114 7.16 -9.29 -20.42
N TYR A 115 7.06 -9.52 -19.12
CA TYR A 115 7.76 -10.59 -18.41
C TYR A 115 6.77 -11.55 -17.76
N GLY A 116 7.13 -12.84 -17.76
CA GLY A 116 6.27 -13.85 -17.17
C GLY A 116 6.98 -15.21 -17.02
N ILE A 117 6.26 -16.10 -16.32
CA ILE A 117 6.58 -17.51 -16.23
C ILE A 117 5.63 -18.23 -17.20
N HIS A 118 6.16 -18.99 -18.14
CA HIS A 118 5.37 -19.62 -19.20
C HIS A 118 5.95 -20.97 -19.64
N GLY A 119 5.22 -21.67 -20.49
CA GLY A 119 5.68 -22.92 -21.09
C GLY A 119 6.78 -22.73 -22.12
N THR A 120 7.04 -23.78 -22.87
CA THR A 120 8.00 -23.73 -23.96
C THR A 120 7.69 -24.80 -25.01
N ASN A 121 7.97 -24.51 -26.25
CA ASN A 121 8.06 -25.50 -27.35
C ASN A 121 9.49 -26.06 -27.47
N LYS A 122 10.39 -25.72 -26.54
CA LYS A 122 11.80 -26.19 -26.48
C LYS A 122 12.09 -26.75 -25.08
N PRO A 123 11.56 -27.93 -24.72
CA PRO A 123 11.70 -28.49 -23.38
C PRO A 123 13.15 -28.77 -22.99
N GLU A 124 14.03 -28.99 -23.96
CA GLU A 124 15.48 -29.17 -23.77
C GLU A 124 16.17 -27.92 -23.21
N SER A 125 15.53 -26.75 -23.30
CA SER A 125 16.07 -25.50 -22.75
C SER A 125 15.91 -25.41 -21.22
N ILE A 126 15.09 -26.26 -20.60
CA ILE A 126 14.87 -26.22 -19.15
C ILE A 126 16.13 -26.63 -18.40
N GLY A 127 16.46 -25.87 -17.35
CA GLY A 127 17.69 -26.00 -16.56
C GLY A 127 18.85 -25.15 -17.09
N THR A 128 18.64 -24.35 -18.15
CA THR A 128 19.69 -23.56 -18.77
C THR A 128 19.32 -22.06 -18.90
N HIS A 129 20.32 -21.23 -19.18
CA HIS A 129 20.16 -19.83 -19.50
C HIS A 129 19.88 -19.68 -21.02
N ALA A 130 18.59 -19.76 -21.43
CA ALA A 130 18.24 -19.87 -22.84
C ALA A 130 17.12 -18.90 -23.30
N SER A 131 16.47 -18.17 -22.37
CA SER A 131 15.37 -17.31 -22.74
C SER A 131 15.81 -15.88 -23.15
N SER A 132 14.86 -15.10 -23.64
CA SER A 132 15.05 -13.65 -23.89
C SER A 132 14.62 -12.79 -22.68
N GLY A 133 14.45 -13.41 -21.49
CA GLY A 133 14.11 -12.71 -20.24
C GLY A 133 12.99 -13.37 -19.44
N CYS A 134 12.00 -13.94 -20.10
CA CYS A 134 10.96 -14.71 -19.42
C CYS A 134 11.49 -16.02 -18.82
N VAL A 135 10.77 -16.52 -17.81
CA VAL A 135 11.09 -17.81 -17.16
C VAL A 135 10.30 -18.92 -17.83
N ARG A 136 11.00 -19.96 -18.34
CA ARG A 136 10.37 -21.09 -19.01
C ARG A 136 10.24 -22.28 -18.07
N MET A 137 9.11 -22.97 -18.10
CA MET A 137 8.85 -24.18 -17.34
C MET A 137 8.44 -25.35 -18.27
N LYS A 138 8.64 -26.57 -17.80
CA LYS A 138 8.01 -27.75 -18.41
C LYS A 138 6.48 -27.61 -18.33
N LYS A 139 5.77 -28.22 -19.28
CA LYS A 139 4.31 -28.10 -19.40
C LYS A 139 3.59 -28.52 -18.13
N GLU A 140 3.92 -29.68 -17.60
CA GLU A 140 3.28 -30.26 -16.42
C GLU A 140 3.49 -29.40 -15.17
N ASP A 141 4.74 -29.01 -14.92
CA ASP A 141 5.15 -28.15 -13.78
C ASP A 141 4.44 -26.79 -13.84
N LEU A 142 4.36 -26.21 -15.05
CA LEU A 142 3.67 -24.94 -15.24
C LEU A 142 2.17 -25.04 -15.00
N ILE A 143 1.51 -26.10 -15.45
CA ILE A 143 0.07 -26.33 -15.23
C ILE A 143 -0.21 -26.46 -13.73
N GLU A 144 0.62 -27.21 -13.01
CA GLU A 144 0.53 -27.34 -11.56
C GLU A 144 0.69 -25.96 -10.88
N LEU A 145 1.76 -25.23 -11.17
CA LEU A 145 2.00 -23.89 -10.63
C LEU A 145 0.85 -22.94 -10.95
N TYR A 146 0.39 -22.93 -12.22
CA TYR A 146 -0.72 -22.09 -12.66
C TYR A 146 -2.01 -22.38 -11.87
N ASN A 147 -2.32 -23.62 -11.57
CA ASN A 147 -3.52 -23.99 -10.83
C ASN A 147 -3.39 -23.70 -9.32
N THR A 148 -2.16 -23.70 -8.82
CA THR A 148 -1.85 -23.57 -7.39
C THR A 148 -1.82 -22.13 -6.91
N ILE A 149 -1.13 -21.22 -7.62
CA ILE A 149 -0.93 -19.86 -7.16
C ILE A 149 -1.99 -18.90 -7.72
N PRO A 150 -2.57 -18.01 -6.89
CA PRO A 150 -3.49 -16.98 -7.34
C PRO A 150 -2.75 -15.76 -7.91
N GLU A 151 -3.47 -14.92 -8.65
CA GLU A 151 -3.02 -13.56 -8.93
C GLU A 151 -2.79 -12.80 -7.62
N GLY A 152 -1.78 -11.92 -7.61
CA GLY A 152 -1.30 -11.27 -6.39
C GLY A 152 -0.14 -12.00 -5.71
N THR A 153 0.24 -13.20 -6.16
CA THR A 153 1.39 -13.92 -5.61
C THR A 153 2.69 -13.13 -5.85
N PRO A 154 3.49 -12.85 -4.79
CA PRO A 154 4.80 -12.24 -4.96
C PRO A 154 5.80 -13.23 -5.56
N VAL A 155 6.61 -12.72 -6.47
CA VAL A 155 7.68 -13.45 -7.17
C VAL A 155 8.99 -12.71 -6.96
N TRP A 156 9.94 -13.33 -6.27
CA TRP A 156 11.28 -12.82 -6.05
C TRP A 156 12.27 -13.48 -7.00
N ILE A 157 12.92 -12.67 -7.83
CA ILE A 157 13.92 -13.10 -8.82
C ILE A 157 15.27 -12.54 -8.39
N HIS A 158 16.27 -13.42 -8.27
CA HIS A 158 17.59 -13.00 -7.82
C HIS A 158 18.72 -13.85 -8.40
N LYS A 159 19.92 -13.31 -8.32
CA LYS A 159 21.17 -14.02 -8.52
C LYS A 159 21.63 -14.60 -7.17
N GLY A 160 22.17 -15.81 -7.18
CA GLY A 160 22.60 -16.52 -5.98
C GLY A 160 21.72 -17.73 -5.69
N ALA A 161 22.29 -18.68 -4.96
CA ALA A 161 21.59 -19.91 -4.60
C ALA A 161 20.48 -19.64 -3.58
N SER A 162 19.36 -20.34 -3.73
CA SER A 162 18.29 -20.31 -2.73
C SER A 162 18.79 -20.80 -1.37
N THR A 163 18.36 -20.11 -0.32
CA THR A 163 18.61 -20.52 1.08
C THR A 163 17.52 -21.45 1.61
N GLY A 164 16.53 -21.82 0.79
CA GLY A 164 15.34 -22.55 1.22
C GLY A 164 14.34 -21.71 2.01
N LYS A 165 14.55 -20.39 2.07
CA LYS A 165 13.63 -19.43 2.70
C LYS A 165 13.38 -18.28 1.73
N TRP A 166 12.11 -17.92 1.56
CA TRP A 166 11.76 -16.77 0.75
C TRP A 166 12.27 -15.48 1.42
N SER A 167 13.02 -14.67 0.68
CA SER A 167 13.63 -13.43 1.16
C SER A 167 13.33 -12.23 0.27
N GLY A 168 12.27 -12.30 -0.54
CA GLY A 168 11.78 -11.18 -1.34
C GLY A 168 11.20 -10.05 -0.47
N ASP A 169 10.90 -8.92 -1.08
CA ASP A 169 10.31 -7.77 -0.38
C ASP A 169 8.92 -8.12 0.17
N PRO A 170 8.73 -8.11 1.50
CA PRO A 170 7.45 -8.47 2.13
C PRO A 170 6.29 -7.54 1.78
N SER A 171 6.55 -6.32 1.28
CA SER A 171 5.50 -5.39 0.85
C SER A 171 4.73 -5.88 -0.38
N PHE A 172 5.26 -6.85 -1.10
CA PHE A 172 4.60 -7.49 -2.25
C PHE A 172 3.66 -8.64 -1.85
N ALA A 173 3.73 -9.12 -0.63
CA ALA A 173 2.78 -10.11 -0.11
C ALA A 173 1.52 -9.42 0.41
N VAL A 174 0.36 -10.09 0.28
CA VAL A 174 -0.89 -9.61 0.87
C VAL A 174 -0.77 -9.64 2.40
N GLN A 175 -0.86 -8.49 3.02
CA GLN A 175 -0.88 -8.35 4.48
C GLN A 175 -2.32 -8.54 4.96
N PRO A 176 -2.60 -9.53 5.82
CA PRO A 176 -3.94 -9.73 6.36
C PRO A 176 -4.42 -8.46 7.06
N THR A 177 -5.64 -8.04 6.75
CA THR A 177 -6.29 -6.94 7.44
C THR A 177 -7.79 -7.19 7.44
N GLN A 178 -8.48 -6.69 8.45
CA GLN A 178 -9.92 -6.88 8.61
C GLN A 178 -10.63 -5.54 8.65
N GLY A 179 -11.92 -5.56 8.37
CA GLY A 179 -12.77 -4.38 8.39
C GLY A 179 -13.68 -4.32 7.17
N LYS A 180 -14.09 -3.12 6.83
CA LYS A 180 -14.92 -2.86 5.65
C LYS A 180 -14.40 -1.64 4.91
N VAL A 181 -14.58 -1.62 3.60
CA VAL A 181 -14.34 -0.46 2.75
C VAL A 181 -15.61 -0.06 2.03
N LYS A 182 -15.85 1.24 1.90
CA LYS A 182 -16.99 1.82 1.19
C LYS A 182 -16.52 2.45 -0.11
N VAL A 183 -17.16 2.12 -1.21
CA VAL A 183 -16.88 2.71 -2.53
C VAL A 183 -17.24 4.19 -2.54
N THR A 184 -16.33 5.04 -3.02
CA THR A 184 -16.48 6.51 -3.04
C THR A 184 -16.59 7.10 -4.43
N VAL A 185 -16.28 6.34 -5.48
CA VAL A 185 -16.40 6.73 -6.89
C VAL A 185 -17.67 6.14 -7.53
N ASN A 186 -18.13 6.71 -8.65
CA ASN A 186 -19.36 6.26 -9.31
C ASN A 186 -19.33 4.76 -9.64
N LEU A 187 -18.17 4.27 -10.11
CA LEU A 187 -17.97 2.87 -10.46
C LEU A 187 -16.52 2.49 -10.16
N ALA A 188 -16.33 1.53 -9.26
CA ALA A 188 -15.02 0.99 -8.89
C ALA A 188 -14.84 -0.41 -9.46
N ASN A 189 -13.69 -0.67 -10.09
CA ASN A 189 -13.36 -2.00 -10.60
C ASN A 189 -12.79 -2.88 -9.50
N VAL A 190 -13.40 -4.03 -9.28
CA VAL A 190 -12.83 -5.14 -8.51
C VAL A 190 -12.17 -6.11 -9.47
N ARG A 191 -10.93 -6.47 -9.22
CA ARG A 191 -10.06 -7.19 -10.15
C ARG A 191 -9.58 -8.52 -9.56
N THR A 192 -9.10 -9.41 -10.43
CA THR A 192 -8.52 -10.71 -10.04
C THR A 192 -7.21 -10.56 -9.27
N GLY A 193 -6.46 -9.49 -9.50
CA GLY A 193 -5.15 -9.23 -8.87
C GLY A 193 -4.91 -7.75 -8.58
N PRO A 194 -3.89 -7.41 -7.76
CA PRO A 194 -3.58 -6.05 -7.33
C PRO A 194 -2.82 -5.26 -8.42
N SER A 195 -3.45 -5.10 -9.58
CA SER A 195 -2.91 -4.36 -10.73
C SER A 195 -4.03 -3.81 -11.61
N ILE A 196 -3.81 -2.66 -12.23
CA ILE A 196 -4.71 -2.10 -13.25
C ILE A 196 -4.82 -2.99 -14.49
N GLY A 197 -3.82 -3.86 -14.75
CA GLY A 197 -3.81 -4.82 -15.85
C GLY A 197 -4.54 -6.14 -15.54
N ALA A 198 -4.89 -6.41 -14.29
CA ALA A 198 -5.65 -7.60 -13.91
C ALA A 198 -7.09 -7.53 -14.40
N PHE A 199 -7.71 -8.71 -14.66
CA PHE A 199 -9.09 -8.78 -15.18
C PHE A 199 -10.09 -8.19 -14.18
N ILE A 200 -11.05 -7.42 -14.68
CA ILE A 200 -12.19 -6.94 -13.90
C ILE A 200 -13.15 -8.13 -13.72
N ILE A 201 -13.42 -8.47 -12.46
CA ILE A 201 -14.36 -9.56 -12.10
C ILE A 201 -15.72 -9.03 -11.66
N GLN A 202 -15.75 -7.77 -11.20
CA GLN A 202 -16.97 -7.10 -10.77
C GLN A 202 -16.76 -5.58 -10.79
N GLN A 203 -17.84 -4.83 -10.92
CA GLN A 203 -17.84 -3.37 -10.79
C GLN A 203 -18.82 -2.98 -9.69
N GLU A 204 -18.37 -2.10 -8.79
CA GLU A 204 -19.13 -1.66 -7.62
C GLU A 204 -19.47 -0.18 -7.70
N LYS A 205 -20.73 0.14 -7.39
CA LYS A 205 -21.24 1.52 -7.38
C LYS A 205 -20.89 2.25 -6.09
N THR A 206 -20.94 3.57 -6.13
CA THR A 206 -20.80 4.43 -4.95
C THR A 206 -21.69 3.95 -3.80
N GLY A 207 -21.13 3.89 -2.61
CA GLY A 207 -21.84 3.52 -1.40
C GLY A 207 -21.80 2.04 -1.04
N VAL A 208 -21.45 1.14 -2.00
CA VAL A 208 -21.31 -0.29 -1.71
C VAL A 208 -20.22 -0.51 -0.68
N ILE A 209 -20.48 -1.39 0.28
CA ILE A 209 -19.56 -1.76 1.36
C ILE A 209 -19.07 -3.17 1.13
N LEU A 210 -17.75 -3.34 1.08
CA LEU A 210 -17.08 -4.62 0.88
C LEU A 210 -16.32 -5.04 2.14
N GLU A 211 -16.29 -6.34 2.43
CA GLU A 211 -15.48 -6.93 3.49
C GLU A 211 -14.00 -6.88 3.09
N LEU A 212 -13.17 -6.29 3.96
CA LEU A 212 -11.73 -6.18 3.77
C LEU A 212 -11.04 -7.39 4.40
N THR A 213 -10.25 -8.11 3.60
CA THR A 213 -9.52 -9.32 4.02
C THR A 213 -8.00 -9.15 3.99
N GLY A 214 -7.49 -8.16 3.24
CA GLY A 214 -6.06 -7.95 3.11
C GLY A 214 -5.71 -6.62 2.44
N PHE A 215 -4.43 -6.36 2.37
CA PHE A 215 -3.85 -5.18 1.75
C PHE A 215 -2.50 -5.53 1.13
N VAL A 216 -2.25 -5.04 -0.08
CA VAL A 216 -0.96 -5.14 -0.75
C VAL A 216 -0.73 -3.87 -1.57
N LYS A 217 0.33 -3.12 -1.25
CA LYS A 217 0.61 -1.82 -1.88
C LYS A 217 -0.63 -0.91 -1.88
N ASP A 218 -1.09 -0.48 -3.03
CA ASP A 218 -2.25 0.42 -3.18
C ASP A 218 -3.58 -0.32 -3.35
N TRP A 219 -3.63 -1.62 -3.09
CA TRP A 219 -4.80 -2.45 -3.31
C TRP A 219 -5.34 -3.06 -2.03
N TYR A 220 -6.63 -2.94 -1.82
CA TYR A 220 -7.34 -3.71 -0.81
C TYR A 220 -7.80 -5.05 -1.40
N GLN A 221 -7.51 -6.13 -0.70
CA GLN A 221 -8.12 -7.42 -0.96
C GLN A 221 -9.48 -7.44 -0.27
N VAL A 222 -10.52 -7.72 -1.04
CA VAL A 222 -11.90 -7.70 -0.56
C VAL A 222 -12.61 -9.01 -0.89
N LYS A 223 -13.57 -9.36 -0.04
CA LYS A 223 -14.47 -10.50 -0.28
C LYS A 223 -15.77 -9.99 -0.87
N LEU A 224 -16.14 -10.55 -2.00
CA LEU A 224 -17.40 -10.30 -2.70
C LEU A 224 -18.55 -11.12 -2.09
N GLU A 225 -19.80 -10.75 -2.36
CA GLU A 225 -21.00 -11.46 -1.88
C GLU A 225 -21.04 -12.94 -2.29
N ASN A 226 -20.51 -13.27 -3.47
CA ASN A 226 -20.39 -14.65 -3.94
C ASN A 226 -19.24 -15.43 -3.32
N GLY A 227 -18.59 -14.87 -2.28
CA GLY A 227 -17.45 -15.48 -1.56
C GLY A 227 -16.10 -15.38 -2.29
N LYS A 228 -16.06 -14.88 -3.54
CA LYS A 228 -14.81 -14.70 -4.26
C LYS A 228 -13.97 -13.59 -3.67
N ILE A 229 -12.67 -13.74 -3.76
CA ILE A 229 -11.70 -12.70 -3.41
C ILE A 229 -11.40 -11.86 -4.65
N GLY A 230 -11.38 -10.54 -4.45
CA GLY A 230 -10.98 -9.58 -5.48
C GLY A 230 -10.10 -8.47 -4.91
N TYR A 231 -9.60 -7.61 -5.78
CA TYR A 231 -8.75 -6.48 -5.41
C TYR A 231 -9.36 -5.18 -5.91
N ILE A 232 -9.48 -4.21 -5.03
CA ILE A 232 -9.99 -2.87 -5.33
C ILE A 232 -8.93 -1.83 -4.97
N HIS A 233 -8.71 -0.85 -5.84
CA HIS A 233 -7.69 0.16 -5.61
C HIS A 233 -8.11 1.10 -4.46
N ASN A 234 -7.18 1.42 -3.57
CA ASN A 234 -7.44 2.21 -2.36
C ASN A 234 -8.00 3.61 -2.65
N SER A 235 -7.65 4.21 -3.81
CA SER A 235 -8.17 5.53 -4.21
C SER A 235 -9.67 5.55 -4.56
N THR A 236 -10.30 4.38 -4.73
CA THR A 236 -11.72 4.24 -5.11
C THR A 236 -12.64 3.92 -3.94
N VAL A 237 -12.07 3.75 -2.75
CA VAL A 237 -12.79 3.36 -1.54
C VAL A 237 -12.28 4.12 -0.31
N THR A 238 -13.09 4.17 0.74
CA THR A 238 -12.67 4.61 2.08
C THR A 238 -12.93 3.51 3.09
N LYS A 239 -12.09 3.39 4.12
CA LYS A 239 -12.36 2.47 5.23
C LYS A 239 -13.60 2.94 5.99
N VAL A 240 -14.50 2.01 6.29
CA VAL A 240 -15.68 2.28 7.13
C VAL A 240 -15.24 2.25 8.58
N SER A 241 -15.38 3.39 9.27
CA SER A 241 -15.14 3.48 10.72
C SER A 241 -16.30 2.79 11.45
N GLY A 242 -16.04 1.66 12.13
CA GLY A 242 -17.02 0.99 12.96
C GLY A 242 -17.17 -0.50 12.72
N GLN A 243 -16.14 -1.28 13.03
CA GLN A 243 -16.19 -2.56 13.70
C GLN A 243 -14.76 -3.10 13.92
N THR A 244 -14.41 -3.20 15.17
CA THR A 244 -13.16 -3.76 15.67
C THR A 244 -13.20 -5.28 15.60
N GLY A 245 -12.45 -5.84 14.63
CA GLY A 245 -11.90 -7.18 14.79
C GLY A 245 -10.63 -7.05 15.63
N ASN A 246 -10.53 -7.77 16.74
CA ASN A 246 -9.42 -7.75 17.69
C ASN A 246 -8.08 -8.12 17.05
N SER A 247 -7.35 -7.10 16.57
CA SER A 247 -5.90 -7.00 16.73
C SER A 247 -5.67 -5.88 17.74
N PRO A 248 -4.68 -5.92 18.62
CA PRO A 248 -4.41 -4.81 19.49
C PRO A 248 -4.03 -3.61 18.63
N VAL A 249 -5.04 -2.85 18.23
CA VAL A 249 -4.85 -1.54 17.63
C VAL A 249 -4.26 -0.72 18.77
N ALA A 250 -2.97 -0.42 18.68
CA ALA A 250 -2.38 0.57 19.54
C ALA A 250 -3.32 1.79 19.54
N SER A 251 -3.97 2.05 20.64
CA SER A 251 -4.93 3.16 20.75
C SER A 251 -4.20 4.45 20.44
N PHE A 252 -4.71 5.21 19.47
CA PHE A 252 -4.19 6.52 19.10
C PHE A 252 -5.06 7.59 19.74
N THR A 253 -4.47 8.44 20.54
CA THR A 253 -5.12 9.67 20.99
C THR A 253 -5.26 10.60 19.79
N PRO A 254 -6.47 11.09 19.45
CA PRO A 254 -6.64 12.08 18.41
C PRO A 254 -5.78 13.31 18.69
N LYS A 255 -5.01 13.75 17.72
CA LYS A 255 -4.16 14.94 17.83
C LYS A 255 -4.01 15.56 16.45
N SER A 256 -4.42 16.79 16.29
CA SER A 256 -4.25 17.54 15.06
C SER A 256 -2.96 18.36 15.09
N GLY A 257 -2.35 18.54 13.94
CA GLY A 257 -1.11 19.32 13.80
C GLY A 257 -0.30 18.92 12.59
N THR A 258 0.99 19.16 12.67
CA THR A 258 1.97 18.80 11.64
C THR A 258 3.15 18.15 12.31
N ILE A 259 3.69 17.09 11.72
CA ILE A 259 5.00 16.56 12.06
C ILE A 259 6.03 16.95 11.00
N VAL A 260 7.31 16.97 11.40
CA VAL A 260 8.45 17.19 10.52
C VAL A 260 9.40 16.01 10.67
N THR A 261 9.81 15.44 9.55
CA THR A 261 10.79 14.33 9.53
C THR A 261 12.19 14.81 9.86
N THR A 262 12.96 14.01 10.62
CA THR A 262 14.28 14.40 11.18
C THR A 262 15.46 13.67 10.53
N GLU A 263 15.22 12.54 9.86
CA GLU A 263 16.24 11.73 9.23
C GLU A 263 16.30 11.96 7.71
N SER A 264 17.46 11.70 7.09
CA SER A 264 17.69 11.92 5.66
C SER A 264 16.68 11.22 4.77
N VAL A 265 16.25 10.01 5.15
CA VAL A 265 15.15 9.26 4.52
C VAL A 265 14.28 8.64 5.61
N VAL A 266 12.99 8.96 5.61
CA VAL A 266 12.02 8.45 6.58
C VAL A 266 11.01 7.55 5.88
N ASN A 267 10.84 6.35 6.44
CA ASN A 267 9.84 5.38 6.00
C ASN A 267 8.49 5.69 6.66
N ILE A 268 7.50 5.98 5.83
CA ILE A 268 6.09 6.08 6.24
C ILE A 268 5.46 4.71 6.01
N ARG A 269 4.75 4.18 7.01
CA ARG A 269 4.29 2.80 7.04
C ARG A 269 2.78 2.69 7.07
N SER A 270 2.25 1.55 6.59
CA SER A 270 0.80 1.29 6.52
C SER A 270 0.16 1.04 7.87
N THR A 271 0.92 0.55 8.86
CA THR A 271 0.49 0.30 10.24
C THR A 271 1.58 0.72 11.22
N PRO A 272 1.28 0.93 12.52
CA PRO A 272 2.26 1.35 13.52
C PRO A 272 3.16 0.18 13.98
N SER A 273 3.96 -0.33 13.07
CA SER A 273 4.93 -1.41 13.30
C SER A 273 6.18 -1.20 12.46
N LEU A 274 7.36 -1.50 13.00
CA LEU A 274 8.63 -1.43 12.26
C LEU A 274 8.74 -2.49 11.15
N SER A 275 7.96 -3.58 11.24
CA SER A 275 7.84 -4.60 10.20
C SER A 275 6.73 -4.29 9.18
N ALA A 276 5.92 -3.23 9.39
CA ALA A 276 4.84 -2.88 8.47
C ALA A 276 5.38 -2.41 7.11
N PRO A 277 4.63 -2.66 6.01
CA PRO A 277 4.97 -2.16 4.69
C PRO A 277 5.23 -0.66 4.66
N ILE A 278 6.25 -0.27 3.91
CA ILE A 278 6.56 1.14 3.63
C ILE A 278 5.64 1.62 2.52
N VAL A 279 4.76 2.57 2.83
CA VAL A 279 3.82 3.16 1.85
C VAL A 279 4.42 4.35 1.12
N GLN A 280 5.38 5.02 1.75
CA GLN A 280 6.09 6.15 1.17
C GLN A 280 7.45 6.34 1.85
N LYS A 281 8.45 6.80 1.09
CA LYS A 281 9.72 7.32 1.62
C LYS A 281 9.75 8.83 1.41
N VAL A 282 10.13 9.57 2.43
CA VAL A 282 10.23 11.04 2.38
C VAL A 282 11.58 11.52 2.90
N GLN A 283 11.99 12.70 2.45
CA GLN A 283 13.25 13.34 2.84
C GLN A 283 13.10 14.03 4.20
N GLN A 284 14.26 14.33 4.83
CA GLN A 284 14.33 15.18 6.02
C GLN A 284 13.61 16.52 5.80
N GLY A 285 12.95 17.03 6.83
CA GLY A 285 12.22 18.30 6.77
C GLY A 285 10.84 18.22 6.13
N THR A 286 10.41 17.04 5.65
CA THR A 286 9.06 16.87 5.08
C THR A 286 8.00 17.09 6.15
N LYS A 287 7.05 17.99 5.86
CA LYS A 287 5.90 18.27 6.73
C LYS A 287 4.73 17.37 6.36
N ILE A 288 4.12 16.70 7.36
CA ILE A 288 3.03 15.76 7.15
C ILE A 288 1.92 16.05 8.17
N THR A 289 0.67 16.00 7.74
CA THR A 289 -0.50 16.26 8.60
C THR A 289 -0.64 15.16 9.66
N LEU A 290 -0.65 15.55 10.93
CA LEU A 290 -0.86 14.70 12.09
C LEU A 290 -2.36 14.56 12.38
N THR A 291 -2.83 13.33 12.59
CA THR A 291 -4.22 13.03 12.96
C THR A 291 -4.37 12.28 14.28
N GLY A 292 -3.26 11.86 14.88
CA GLY A 292 -3.23 11.21 16.19
C GLY A 292 -1.84 10.72 16.56
N GLU A 293 -1.67 10.36 17.82
CA GLU A 293 -0.41 9.76 18.30
C GLU A 293 -0.66 8.70 19.36
N ASN A 294 0.27 7.76 19.51
CA ASN A 294 0.39 6.90 20.67
C ASN A 294 1.80 7.03 21.27
N LYS A 295 2.22 6.09 22.12
CA LYS A 295 3.53 6.11 22.75
C LYS A 295 4.67 6.26 21.73
N ASP A 296 4.67 5.46 20.66
CA ASP A 296 5.82 5.31 19.76
C ASP A 296 5.58 5.84 18.34
N TRP A 297 4.31 6.10 17.95
CA TRP A 297 3.94 6.42 16.58
C TRP A 297 3.09 7.67 16.45
N PHE A 298 3.32 8.40 15.37
CA PHE A 298 2.40 9.39 14.82
C PHE A 298 1.50 8.74 13.77
N ARG A 299 0.18 8.95 13.88
CA ARG A 299 -0.79 8.66 12.83
C ARG A 299 -0.92 9.91 11.98
N VAL A 300 -0.68 9.78 10.69
CA VAL A 300 -0.61 10.90 9.74
C VAL A 300 -1.55 10.70 8.57
N GLN A 301 -1.91 11.80 7.92
CA GLN A 301 -2.65 11.79 6.66
C GLN A 301 -1.74 12.31 5.56
N LEU A 302 -1.55 11.51 4.52
CA LEU A 302 -0.79 11.88 3.33
C LEU A 302 -1.63 12.79 2.42
N THR A 303 -0.99 13.51 1.51
CA THR A 303 -1.66 14.38 0.52
C THR A 303 -2.65 13.62 -0.37
N THR A 304 -2.46 12.31 -0.52
CA THR A 304 -3.41 11.41 -1.19
C THR A 304 -4.66 11.08 -0.38
N GLY A 305 -4.79 11.61 0.85
CA GLY A 305 -5.85 11.25 1.78
C GLY A 305 -5.63 9.94 2.54
N TYR A 306 -4.48 9.26 2.33
CA TYR A 306 -4.17 7.99 2.98
C TYR A 306 -3.72 8.18 4.43
N THR A 307 -4.28 7.38 5.36
CA THR A 307 -3.81 7.30 6.74
C THR A 307 -2.59 6.39 6.83
N ALA A 308 -1.49 6.92 7.34
CA ALA A 308 -0.24 6.20 7.48
C ALA A 308 0.40 6.47 8.86
N TYR A 309 1.56 5.88 9.11
CA TYR A 309 2.21 5.93 10.41
C TYR A 309 3.70 6.23 10.27
N VAL A 310 4.19 7.14 11.14
CA VAL A 310 5.59 7.53 11.23
C VAL A 310 6.06 7.26 12.66
N HIS A 311 7.17 6.56 12.81
CA HIS A 311 7.74 6.31 14.13
C HIS A 311 8.31 7.60 14.72
N LYS A 312 8.10 7.83 16.01
CA LYS A 312 8.51 9.06 16.70
C LYS A 312 10.04 9.28 16.74
N SER A 313 10.84 8.23 16.58
CA SER A 313 12.31 8.37 16.51
C SER A 313 12.80 9.09 15.25
N VAL A 314 12.01 9.17 14.20
CA VAL A 314 12.39 9.75 12.89
C VAL A 314 11.55 10.96 12.49
N ALA A 315 10.71 11.46 13.40
CA ALA A 315 9.88 12.65 13.19
C ALA A 315 9.55 13.31 14.53
N LYS A 316 9.31 14.61 14.51
CA LYS A 316 8.89 15.39 15.68
C LYS A 316 7.68 16.26 15.34
N LEU A 317 6.95 16.68 16.36
CA LEU A 317 5.92 17.70 16.18
C LEU A 317 6.56 18.96 15.61
N ALA A 318 5.97 19.50 14.55
CA ALA A 318 6.31 20.85 14.13
C ALA A 318 5.98 21.77 15.31
N THR A 319 6.94 22.52 15.78
CA THR A 319 6.64 23.67 16.66
C THR A 319 5.62 24.52 15.90
N PRO A 320 4.49 24.91 16.51
CA PRO A 320 3.65 25.92 15.90
C PRO A 320 4.60 27.09 15.59
N SER A 321 4.78 27.40 14.32
CA SER A 321 5.31 28.72 13.99
C SER A 321 4.29 29.67 14.59
N THR A 322 4.66 30.37 15.65
CA THR A 322 3.93 31.60 16.04
C THR A 322 3.73 32.33 14.72
N PRO A 323 2.50 32.69 14.34
CA PRO A 323 2.31 33.49 13.14
C PRO A 323 3.30 34.61 13.24
N ALA A 324 4.25 34.70 12.29
CA ALA A 324 5.22 35.79 12.29
C ALA A 324 4.37 37.07 12.40
N GLN A 325 4.61 37.85 13.45
CA GLN A 325 3.90 39.10 13.63
C GLN A 325 4.01 39.83 12.28
N PRO A 326 2.90 40.32 11.67
CA PRO A 326 2.94 40.85 10.33
C PRO A 326 4.06 41.89 10.24
N GLN A 327 5.06 41.63 9.40
CA GLN A 327 6.09 42.63 9.16
C GLN A 327 5.42 43.84 8.55
N MET A 328 5.51 44.98 9.23
CA MET A 328 4.93 46.23 8.74
C MET A 328 6.05 47.04 8.09
N VAL A 329 5.79 47.61 6.93
CA VAL A 329 6.61 48.66 6.33
C VAL A 329 5.91 50.00 6.45
N THR A 330 6.67 51.01 6.81
CA THR A 330 6.13 52.39 7.01
C THR A 330 6.60 53.29 5.87
N VAL A 331 5.66 54.00 5.26
CA VAL A 331 5.96 54.96 4.17
C VAL A 331 6.74 56.13 4.71
N THR A 332 7.87 56.47 4.10
CA THR A 332 8.83 57.50 4.57
C THR A 332 8.72 58.81 3.81
N VAL A 333 8.13 58.82 2.61
CA VAL A 333 7.97 60.00 1.75
C VAL A 333 6.53 60.56 1.80
N ASN A 334 6.34 61.84 1.48
CA ASN A 334 5.02 62.49 1.58
C ASN A 334 3.91 61.77 0.84
N LEU A 335 4.22 61.20 -0.34
CA LEU A 335 3.29 60.40 -1.12
C LEU A 335 4.03 59.28 -1.85
N ALA A 336 3.72 58.01 -1.56
CA ALA A 336 4.29 56.87 -2.22
C ALA A 336 3.26 56.19 -3.14
N ASN A 337 3.73 55.64 -4.25
CA ASN A 337 2.93 54.89 -5.20
C ASN A 337 3.00 53.40 -4.89
N ILE A 338 1.87 52.73 -4.76
CA ILE A 338 1.75 51.27 -4.79
C ILE A 338 1.35 50.83 -6.20
N ARG A 339 2.04 49.84 -6.75
CA ARG A 339 1.88 49.42 -8.13
C ARG A 339 1.41 47.97 -8.23
N ASN A 340 0.87 47.59 -9.39
CA ASN A 340 0.42 46.21 -9.63
C ASN A 340 1.55 45.22 -9.98
N ALA A 341 2.77 45.72 -10.22
CA ALA A 341 3.96 44.93 -10.47
C ALA A 341 5.24 45.60 -9.93
N PRO A 342 6.34 44.87 -9.70
CA PRO A 342 7.59 45.40 -9.15
C PRO A 342 8.39 46.13 -10.25
N SER A 343 7.84 47.23 -10.75
CA SER A 343 8.45 48.07 -11.79
C SER A 343 7.99 49.51 -11.68
N GLN A 344 8.88 50.48 -11.90
CA GLN A 344 8.55 51.87 -11.93
C GLN A 344 7.59 52.27 -13.09
N LYS A 345 7.54 51.43 -14.15
CA LYS A 345 6.62 51.60 -15.29
C LYS A 345 5.25 50.93 -15.07
N ALA A 346 5.10 50.14 -14.00
CA ALA A 346 3.85 49.47 -13.70
C ALA A 346 2.73 50.43 -13.27
N THR A 347 1.49 50.04 -13.49
CA THR A 347 0.31 50.82 -13.16
C THR A 347 0.23 51.12 -11.65
N ILE A 348 0.02 52.38 -11.31
CA ILE A 348 -0.23 52.80 -9.94
C ILE A 348 -1.65 52.35 -9.57
N ILE A 349 -1.77 51.50 -8.54
CA ILE A 349 -3.08 51.01 -8.05
C ILE A 349 -3.53 51.70 -6.78
N MET A 350 -2.62 52.39 -6.08
CA MET A 350 -2.92 53.18 -4.88
C MET A 350 -1.81 54.21 -4.61
N ARG A 351 -2.17 55.32 -3.99
CA ARG A 351 -1.21 56.30 -3.43
C ARG A 351 -1.42 56.39 -1.94
N VAL A 352 -0.33 56.37 -1.17
CA VAL A 352 -0.34 56.35 0.30
C VAL A 352 0.55 57.46 0.85
N ALA A 353 0.08 58.10 1.93
CA ALA A 353 0.78 59.21 2.59
C ALA A 353 1.91 58.70 3.52
N LYS A 354 2.82 59.62 3.85
CA LYS A 354 3.88 59.39 4.86
C LYS A 354 3.27 58.85 6.17
N GLY A 355 3.96 57.89 6.79
CA GLY A 355 3.53 57.26 8.01
C GLY A 355 2.52 56.14 7.84
N THR A 356 2.01 55.88 6.61
CA THR A 356 1.12 54.75 6.35
C THR A 356 1.87 53.45 6.62
N LYS A 357 1.30 52.57 7.47
CA LYS A 357 1.82 51.23 7.76
C LYS A 357 1.12 50.21 6.88
N LEU A 358 1.89 49.39 6.17
CA LEU A 358 1.43 48.38 5.25
C LEU A 358 1.95 47.03 5.69
N GLU A 359 1.11 45.99 5.65
CA GLU A 359 1.50 44.61 5.93
C GLU A 359 2.42 44.09 4.80
N LYS A 360 3.67 43.81 5.10
CA LYS A 360 4.64 43.21 4.17
C LYS A 360 4.45 41.71 4.11
N THR A 361 4.11 41.19 2.96
CA THR A 361 3.93 39.76 2.73
C THR A 361 5.12 39.11 2.03
N GLY A 362 6.07 39.92 1.52
CA GLY A 362 7.27 39.42 0.83
C GLY A 362 8.16 40.54 0.29
N THR A 363 9.18 40.16 -0.48
CA THR A 363 10.10 41.05 -1.18
C THR A 363 10.38 40.49 -2.58
N ASN A 364 10.47 41.38 -3.58
CA ASN A 364 10.88 41.05 -4.94
C ASN A 364 11.89 42.09 -5.43
N GLY A 365 13.20 41.79 -5.34
CA GLY A 365 14.27 42.72 -5.58
C GLY A 365 14.16 43.93 -4.64
N GLU A 366 14.10 45.11 -5.19
CA GLU A 366 13.96 46.39 -4.44
C GLU A 366 12.50 46.72 -4.06
N TRP A 367 11.56 45.81 -4.26
CA TRP A 367 10.13 46.04 -4.02
C TRP A 367 9.63 45.19 -2.85
N PHE A 368 8.96 45.85 -1.89
CA PHE A 368 8.17 45.14 -0.89
C PHE A 368 6.81 44.77 -1.48
N ILE A 369 6.40 43.51 -1.26
CA ILE A 369 5.06 43.03 -1.57
C ILE A 369 4.21 43.33 -0.36
N VAL A 370 3.14 44.11 -0.57
CA VAL A 370 2.29 44.58 0.54
C VAL A 370 0.83 44.22 0.32
N LYS A 371 0.12 43.90 1.40
CA LYS A 371 -1.29 43.62 1.41
C LYS A 371 -2.07 44.94 1.67
N LEU A 372 -3.03 45.23 0.83
CA LEU A 372 -3.89 46.40 0.94
C LEU A 372 -5.13 46.11 1.80
N LYS A 373 -5.77 47.12 2.35
CA LYS A 373 -6.98 46.98 3.20
C LYS A 373 -8.16 46.30 2.50
N ASP A 374 -8.23 46.36 1.18
CA ASP A 374 -9.22 45.70 0.34
C ASP A 374 -8.86 44.26 -0.03
N GLY A 375 -7.76 43.69 0.54
CA GLY A 375 -7.28 42.35 0.33
C GLY A 375 -6.40 42.19 -0.91
N ARG A 376 -6.26 43.20 -1.78
CA ARG A 376 -5.35 43.12 -2.94
C ARG A 376 -3.89 43.15 -2.53
N THR A 377 -3.05 42.66 -3.39
CA THR A 377 -1.60 42.73 -3.27
C THR A 377 -1.06 43.84 -4.14
N GLY A 378 -0.10 44.64 -3.62
CA GLY A 378 0.59 45.70 -4.35
C GLY A 378 2.10 45.67 -4.12
N PHE A 379 2.83 46.46 -4.87
CA PHE A 379 4.27 46.61 -4.78
C PHE A 379 4.66 48.03 -4.45
N ILE A 380 5.47 48.20 -3.41
CA ILE A 380 6.02 49.54 -3.01
C ILE A 380 7.55 49.43 -3.01
N HIS A 381 8.24 50.43 -3.58
CA HIS A 381 9.69 50.43 -3.66
C HIS A 381 10.32 50.65 -2.27
N ASN A 382 11.40 49.99 -1.93
CA ASN A 382 12.08 50.06 -0.65
C ASN A 382 12.66 51.46 -0.35
N SER A 383 12.94 52.27 -1.39
CA SER A 383 13.42 53.64 -1.22
C SER A 383 12.36 54.60 -0.64
N VAL A 384 11.08 54.23 -0.64
CA VAL A 384 9.97 55.06 -0.17
C VAL A 384 9.21 54.45 1.02
N ALA A 385 9.64 53.27 1.49
CA ALA A 385 9.08 52.57 2.65
C ALA A 385 10.17 51.72 3.33
N GLN A 386 10.09 51.59 4.65
CA GLN A 386 11.03 50.83 5.46
C GLN A 386 10.33 50.03 6.56
#